data_ce503fab62c100cc3556abb1dfbb2f6f
#
_entry.id   ce503fab62c100cc3556abb1dfbb2f6f
#
_cell.length_a   1.000
_cell.length_b   1.000
_cell.length_c   1.000
_cell.angle_alpha   90.00
_cell.angle_beta   90.00
_cell.angle_gamma   90.00
#
_symmetry.space_group_name_H-M   'P 1'
#
loop_
_entity.id
_entity.type
_entity.pdbx_description
1 polymer ?
#
loop_
_entity_poly.entity_id
_entity_poly.type
_entity_poly.pdbx_seq_one_letter_code
_entity_poly.pdbx_strand_id
1 'polypeptide(L)'
;MKSLCFALTFAAAAVPSFASAQPDSSPGTTMDNAAADLSNPLIQEWDTPFGIPPFDLIRDEHFRDAMEAGFEQQRAEVKAIIENPEDPSFSNTIEALEQSGALIERTFKIFGNLTGTDTNSTLDALELEMNPRNSRPKDEIYLNEALFRRVSVVYEARGKLDLDEEQHRLRELTHRDFVRAGAAVHAESRARLTEVNSELASLSAQFGQNLREETKVFEMVIVDGADLSGLPSDVIAAARETARKRGHDDAWVFGLDRSSFEAFMAHAE
;
A
#
# COMPACT_ATOMS: atom_id res chain seq x y z
N MET A 1 44.22 19.06 -28.97
CA MET A 1 45.58 18.46 -28.90
C MET A 1 46.10 18.61 -27.47
N LYS A 2 46.58 17.52 -26.94
CA LYS A 2 47.33 17.21 -25.69
C LYS A 2 46.50 16.48 -24.64
N SER A 3 46.54 15.15 -24.82
CA SER A 3 46.34 14.13 -23.77
C SER A 3 47.33 14.34 -22.61
N LEU A 4 46.84 14.13 -21.40
CA LEU A 4 47.69 13.87 -20.25
C LEU A 4 47.20 12.59 -19.56
N CYS A 5 47.93 11.47 -19.80
CA CYS A 5 47.82 10.23 -19.04
C CYS A 5 48.48 10.43 -17.69
N PHE A 6 47.79 10.09 -16.59
CA PHE A 6 48.41 9.89 -15.29
C PHE A 6 48.37 8.40 -14.96
N ALA A 7 49.57 7.79 -14.90
CA ALA A 7 49.77 6.43 -14.42
C ALA A 7 49.95 6.48 -12.89
N LEU A 8 49.13 5.73 -12.15
CA LEU A 8 49.35 5.48 -10.72
C LEU A 8 49.95 4.09 -10.53
N THR A 9 51.14 4.09 -10.03
CA THR A 9 51.92 2.93 -9.59
C THR A 9 51.42 2.38 -8.25
N PHE A 10 51.10 1.10 -8.20
CA PHE A 10 50.82 0.35 -6.98
C PHE A 10 52.11 -0.05 -6.28
N ALA A 11 52.28 0.32 -5.02
CA ALA A 11 53.28 -0.18 -4.12
C ALA A 11 52.66 -1.23 -3.19
N ALA A 12 53.15 -2.45 -3.25
CA ALA A 12 52.79 -3.55 -2.36
C ALA A 12 53.52 -3.39 -1.02
N ALA A 13 52.80 -3.40 0.09
CA ALA A 13 53.37 -3.50 1.43
C ALA A 13 52.88 -4.81 2.08
N ALA A 14 53.85 -5.54 2.63
CA ALA A 14 53.76 -6.86 3.23
C ALA A 14 53.03 -6.84 4.59
N VAL A 15 52.22 -7.89 4.83
CA VAL A 15 51.48 -8.16 6.08
C VAL A 15 52.35 -9.06 6.98
N PRO A 16 52.52 -8.79 8.29
CA PRO A 16 52.98 -9.81 9.23
C PRO A 16 51.80 -10.59 9.82
N SER A 17 51.91 -11.92 9.76
CA SER A 17 51.10 -12.89 10.49
C SER A 17 51.26 -12.73 12.00
N PHE A 18 50.16 -12.70 12.74
CA PHE A 18 50.10 -13.06 14.15
C PHE A 18 49.05 -14.12 14.40
N ALA A 19 49.48 -15.15 15.13
CA ALA A 19 48.71 -16.34 15.45
C ALA A 19 47.80 -16.13 16.68
N SER A 20 46.68 -16.79 16.62
CA SER A 20 45.83 -17.45 17.66
C SER A 20 45.76 -16.87 19.08
N ALA A 21 44.54 -16.50 19.46
CA ALA A 21 43.97 -16.86 20.75
C ALA A 21 42.43 -16.87 20.59
N GLN A 22 41.78 -18.04 20.81
CA GLN A 22 40.35 -18.11 21.09
C GLN A 22 40.11 -17.72 22.54
N PRO A 23 38.99 -17.06 22.82
CA PRO A 23 38.15 -17.51 23.94
C PRO A 23 36.67 -17.55 23.62
N ASP A 24 36.07 -18.60 24.14
CA ASP A 24 34.75 -18.82 24.69
C ASP A 24 33.49 -18.19 24.06
N SER A 25 32.63 -19.15 23.74
CA SER A 25 31.23 -19.07 23.39
C SER A 25 30.37 -18.44 24.48
N SER A 26 29.67 -17.36 24.12
CA SER A 26 28.38 -16.97 24.70
C SER A 26 27.43 -16.53 23.58
N PRO A 27 26.13 -16.96 23.55
CA PRO A 27 25.24 -16.59 22.47
C PRO A 27 24.76 -15.16 22.66
N GLY A 28 25.48 -14.23 22.05
CA GLY A 28 25.00 -12.87 21.81
C GLY A 28 23.95 -12.95 20.71
N THR A 29 22.74 -12.51 21.00
CA THR A 29 21.69 -12.23 20.04
C THR A 29 22.22 -11.17 19.07
N THR A 30 22.79 -11.60 17.97
CA THR A 30 23.03 -10.75 16.81
C THR A 30 21.66 -10.45 16.22
N MET A 31 21.21 -9.21 16.36
CA MET A 31 20.25 -8.65 15.40
C MET A 31 20.98 -8.68 14.05
N ASP A 32 20.74 -9.71 13.28
CA ASP A 32 21.06 -9.75 11.87
C ASP A 32 20.26 -8.60 11.23
N ASN A 33 20.99 -7.54 10.94
CA ASN A 33 20.55 -6.51 10.02
C ASN A 33 20.60 -7.19 8.65
N ALA A 34 19.51 -7.88 8.28
CA ALA A 34 19.38 -8.56 7.02
C ALA A 34 19.53 -7.50 5.93
N ALA A 35 20.71 -7.43 5.32
CA ALA A 35 20.86 -6.72 4.06
C ALA A 35 19.79 -7.29 3.12
N ALA A 36 18.92 -6.43 2.60
CA ALA A 36 17.85 -6.84 1.69
C ALA A 36 18.46 -7.73 0.62
N ASP A 37 17.89 -8.94 0.44
CA ASP A 37 18.38 -9.89 -0.55
C ASP A 37 18.17 -9.28 -1.94
N LEU A 38 19.25 -8.76 -2.52
CA LEU A 38 19.25 -8.16 -3.85
C LEU A 38 18.85 -9.14 -4.96
N SER A 39 18.70 -10.44 -4.66
CA SER A 39 18.15 -11.42 -5.60
C SER A 39 16.61 -11.42 -5.64
N ASN A 40 15.94 -10.75 -4.68
CA ASN A 40 14.48 -10.69 -4.63
C ASN A 40 13.92 -9.91 -5.84
N PRO A 41 13.13 -10.54 -6.73
CA PRO A 41 12.65 -9.92 -7.95
C PRO A 41 11.71 -8.72 -7.69
N LEU A 42 11.10 -8.60 -6.52
CA LEU A 42 10.27 -7.45 -6.17
C LEU A 42 11.08 -6.19 -5.85
N ILE A 43 12.33 -6.36 -5.41
CA ILE A 43 13.23 -5.24 -5.06
C ILE A 43 13.95 -4.72 -6.31
N GLN A 44 14.26 -5.59 -7.26
CA GLN A 44 14.97 -5.25 -8.48
C GLN A 44 14.15 -4.36 -9.43
N GLU A 45 14.85 -3.66 -10.33
CA GLU A 45 14.23 -3.08 -11.51
C GLU A 45 13.91 -4.18 -12.52
N TRP A 46 12.79 -4.04 -13.23
CA TRP A 46 12.34 -5.03 -14.20
C TRP A 46 12.62 -4.58 -15.63
N ASP A 47 13.40 -5.38 -16.35
CA ASP A 47 13.60 -5.26 -17.80
C ASP A 47 12.61 -6.18 -18.55
N THR A 48 11.32 -6.01 -18.24
CA THR A 48 10.23 -6.77 -18.83
C THR A 48 9.42 -5.91 -19.79
N PRO A 49 8.80 -6.49 -20.82
CA PRO A 49 7.93 -5.74 -21.71
C PRO A 49 6.84 -5.00 -20.92
N PHE A 50 6.71 -3.68 -21.15
CA PHE A 50 5.75 -2.79 -20.48
C PHE A 50 5.93 -2.68 -18.95
N GLY A 51 7.07 -3.09 -18.39
CA GLY A 51 7.29 -3.08 -16.94
C GLY A 51 6.39 -4.05 -16.16
N ILE A 52 5.92 -5.13 -16.80
CA ILE A 52 5.10 -6.15 -16.15
C ILE A 52 5.94 -6.87 -15.09
N PRO A 53 5.42 -7.07 -13.86
CA PRO A 53 6.14 -7.82 -12.84
C PRO A 53 6.53 -9.23 -13.34
N PRO A 54 7.74 -9.71 -13.06
CA PRO A 54 8.18 -11.06 -13.47
C PRO A 54 7.52 -12.12 -12.57
N PHE A 55 6.22 -12.37 -12.78
CA PHE A 55 5.40 -13.27 -11.97
C PHE A 55 5.93 -14.70 -11.89
N ASP A 56 6.64 -15.16 -12.93
CA ASP A 56 7.30 -16.46 -12.96
C ASP A 56 8.46 -16.60 -11.97
N LEU A 57 9.06 -15.48 -11.53
CA LEU A 57 10.14 -15.43 -10.58
C LEU A 57 9.66 -15.06 -9.16
N ILE A 58 8.49 -14.44 -9.03
CA ILE A 58 7.95 -14.00 -7.73
C ILE A 58 7.45 -15.22 -6.94
N ARG A 59 7.77 -15.27 -5.63
CA ARG A 59 7.33 -16.28 -4.66
C ARG A 59 6.75 -15.60 -3.42
N ASP A 60 5.95 -16.31 -2.65
CA ASP A 60 5.29 -15.78 -1.45
C ASP A 60 6.28 -15.22 -0.43
N GLU A 61 7.42 -15.90 -0.24
CA GLU A 61 8.49 -15.48 0.67
C GLU A 61 9.14 -14.14 0.30
N HIS A 62 9.09 -13.74 -0.98
CA HIS A 62 9.68 -12.49 -1.43
C HIS A 62 8.94 -11.25 -0.93
N PHE A 63 7.64 -11.35 -0.64
CA PHE A 63 6.81 -10.19 -0.29
C PHE A 63 7.21 -9.55 1.03
N ARG A 64 7.46 -10.35 2.07
CA ARG A 64 7.83 -9.81 3.39
C ARG A 64 9.08 -8.94 3.31
N ASP A 65 10.13 -9.48 2.74
CA ASP A 65 11.43 -8.80 2.66
C ASP A 65 11.36 -7.56 1.76
N ALA A 66 10.60 -7.63 0.65
CA ALA A 66 10.38 -6.49 -0.22
C ALA A 66 9.55 -5.38 0.46
N MET A 67 8.54 -5.73 1.28
CA MET A 67 7.77 -4.76 2.05
C MET A 67 8.63 -4.08 3.12
N GLU A 68 9.44 -4.85 3.87
CA GLU A 68 10.35 -4.29 4.87
C GLU A 68 11.37 -3.34 4.23
N ALA A 69 12.02 -3.78 3.15
CA ALA A 69 12.94 -2.94 2.39
C ALA A 69 12.25 -1.67 1.85
N GLY A 70 11.03 -1.80 1.35
CA GLY A 70 10.25 -0.67 0.86
C GLY A 70 9.88 0.33 1.94
N PHE A 71 9.53 -0.11 3.15
CA PHE A 71 9.30 0.79 4.29
C PHE A 71 10.57 1.50 4.73
N GLU A 72 11.71 0.81 4.75
CA GLU A 72 12.99 1.42 5.10
C GLU A 72 13.42 2.45 4.06
N GLN A 73 13.30 2.11 2.78
CA GLN A 73 13.62 3.01 1.68
C GLN A 73 12.75 4.27 1.74
N GLN A 74 11.43 4.14 1.89
CA GLN A 74 10.53 5.29 1.98
C GLN A 74 10.88 6.21 3.16
N ARG A 75 11.20 5.65 4.33
CA ARG A 75 11.64 6.46 5.47
C ARG A 75 12.93 7.22 5.19
N ALA A 76 13.90 6.58 4.51
CA ALA A 76 15.15 7.23 4.13
C ALA A 76 14.92 8.34 3.10
N GLU A 77 14.07 8.12 2.10
CA GLU A 77 13.70 9.11 1.08
C GLU A 77 13.00 10.32 1.71
N VAL A 78 12.00 10.11 2.56
CA VAL A 78 11.31 11.19 3.28
C VAL A 78 12.26 11.94 4.21
N LYS A 79 13.14 11.24 4.90
CA LYS A 79 14.17 11.86 5.73
C LYS A 79 15.10 12.74 4.90
N ALA A 80 15.52 12.29 3.73
CA ALA A 80 16.37 13.08 2.84
C ALA A 80 15.68 14.38 2.36
N ILE A 81 14.35 14.33 2.11
CA ILE A 81 13.57 15.54 1.80
C ILE A 81 13.59 16.51 2.99
N ILE A 82 13.33 16.01 4.20
CA ILE A 82 13.27 16.84 5.41
C ILE A 82 14.61 17.49 5.72
N GLU A 83 15.70 16.75 5.59
CA GLU A 83 17.07 17.17 5.91
C GLU A 83 17.77 17.89 4.75
N ASN A 84 17.11 18.07 3.60
CA ASN A 84 17.70 18.78 2.48
C ASN A 84 18.04 20.22 2.89
N PRO A 85 19.33 20.64 2.80
CA PRO A 85 19.78 21.97 3.23
C PRO A 85 19.35 23.10 2.28
N GLU A 86 18.90 22.78 1.07
CA GLU A 86 18.43 23.77 0.09
C GLU A 86 17.04 24.30 0.45
N ASP A 87 16.75 25.49 0.00
CA ASP A 87 15.41 26.06 0.10
C ASP A 87 14.37 25.13 -0.57
N PRO A 88 13.16 24.99 0.05
CA PRO A 88 12.11 24.16 -0.52
C PRO A 88 11.72 24.61 -1.94
N SER A 89 11.78 23.67 -2.87
CA SER A 89 11.36 23.84 -4.26
C SER A 89 10.34 22.77 -4.65
N PHE A 90 9.69 22.93 -5.80
CA PHE A 90 8.81 21.91 -6.34
C PHE A 90 9.56 20.57 -6.47
N SER A 91 10.74 20.57 -7.09
CA SER A 91 11.48 19.34 -7.35
C SER A 91 12.02 18.67 -6.08
N ASN A 92 12.66 19.44 -5.18
CA ASN A 92 13.26 18.84 -3.97
C ASN A 92 12.27 18.59 -2.82
N THR A 93 10.98 18.86 -3.01
CA THR A 93 9.97 18.69 -1.97
C THR A 93 8.72 17.98 -2.50
N ILE A 94 8.01 18.54 -3.48
CA ILE A 94 6.74 17.95 -3.96
C ILE A 94 7.00 16.73 -4.84
N GLU A 95 7.83 16.90 -5.86
CA GLU A 95 8.18 15.84 -6.79
C GLU A 95 8.96 14.71 -6.09
N ALA A 96 9.92 15.07 -5.24
CA ALA A 96 10.65 14.09 -4.44
C ALA A 96 9.73 13.29 -3.49
N LEU A 97 8.70 13.92 -2.92
CA LEU A 97 7.72 13.24 -2.08
C LEU A 97 6.80 12.32 -2.90
N GLU A 98 6.37 12.75 -4.07
CA GLU A 98 5.56 11.93 -5.00
C GLU A 98 6.31 10.67 -5.46
N GLN A 99 7.61 10.79 -5.67
CA GLN A 99 8.46 9.66 -6.06
C GLN A 99 8.82 8.75 -4.88
N SER A 100 8.64 9.22 -3.65
CA SER A 100 9.00 8.44 -2.45
C SER A 100 8.08 7.25 -2.24
N GLY A 101 8.66 6.12 -1.82
CA GLY A 101 7.90 4.90 -1.54
C GLY A 101 7.50 4.09 -2.78
N ALA A 102 8.09 4.33 -3.94
CA ALA A 102 7.77 3.60 -5.16
C ALA A 102 7.93 2.07 -5.01
N LEU A 103 8.94 1.62 -4.26
CA LEU A 103 9.15 0.19 -3.99
C LEU A 103 8.01 -0.41 -3.17
N ILE A 104 7.63 0.24 -2.07
CA ILE A 104 6.57 -0.28 -1.21
C ILE A 104 5.22 -0.24 -1.91
N GLU A 105 4.93 0.82 -2.67
CA GLU A 105 3.69 0.95 -3.43
C GLU A 105 3.55 -0.15 -4.49
N ARG A 106 4.59 -0.37 -5.32
CA ARG A 106 4.55 -1.44 -6.33
C ARG A 106 4.43 -2.82 -5.70
N THR A 107 5.10 -3.06 -4.57
CA THR A 107 5.04 -4.34 -3.86
C THR A 107 3.63 -4.62 -3.34
N PHE A 108 2.97 -3.63 -2.70
CA PHE A 108 1.58 -3.79 -2.25
C PHE A 108 0.58 -3.90 -3.39
N LYS A 109 0.80 -3.27 -4.54
CA LYS A 109 -0.06 -3.43 -5.73
C LYS A 109 -0.04 -4.87 -6.25
N ILE A 110 1.16 -5.47 -6.33
CA ILE A 110 1.30 -6.87 -6.76
C ILE A 110 0.70 -7.81 -5.72
N PHE A 111 1.02 -7.59 -4.45
CA PHE A 111 0.51 -8.37 -3.34
C PHE A 111 -1.02 -8.36 -3.30
N GLY A 112 -1.64 -7.18 -3.34
CA GLY A 112 -3.09 -7.03 -3.33
C GLY A 112 -3.78 -7.62 -4.58
N ASN A 113 -3.10 -7.65 -5.72
CA ASN A 113 -3.60 -8.34 -6.90
C ASN A 113 -3.64 -9.86 -6.66
N LEU A 114 -2.56 -10.44 -6.14
CA LEU A 114 -2.49 -11.89 -5.87
C LEU A 114 -3.44 -12.30 -4.75
N THR A 115 -3.50 -11.58 -3.64
CA THR A 115 -4.46 -11.89 -2.55
C THR A 115 -5.92 -11.76 -2.99
N GLY A 116 -6.21 -10.91 -3.97
CA GLY A 116 -7.55 -10.74 -4.52
C GLY A 116 -7.94 -11.76 -5.60
N THR A 117 -6.99 -12.45 -6.22
CA THR A 117 -7.25 -13.32 -7.39
C THR A 117 -6.80 -14.77 -7.22
N ASP A 118 -5.68 -15.01 -6.54
CA ASP A 118 -5.05 -16.33 -6.39
C ASP A 118 -4.34 -16.41 -5.03
N THR A 119 -5.11 -16.26 -3.95
CA THR A 119 -4.58 -16.25 -2.58
C THR A 119 -4.32 -17.67 -2.06
N ASN A 120 -3.50 -17.73 -1.01
CA ASN A 120 -3.24 -18.94 -0.22
C ASN A 120 -3.02 -18.58 1.25
N SER A 121 -2.92 -19.58 2.12
CA SER A 121 -2.79 -19.37 3.56
C SER A 121 -1.56 -18.55 3.98
N THR A 122 -0.47 -18.60 3.20
CA THR A 122 0.76 -17.81 3.47
C THR A 122 0.51 -16.33 3.17
N LEU A 123 -0.08 -16.03 2.02
CA LEU A 123 -0.43 -14.65 1.64
C LEU A 123 -1.51 -14.07 2.56
N ASP A 124 -2.53 -14.85 2.93
CA ASP A 124 -3.57 -14.42 3.87
C ASP A 124 -3.00 -14.04 5.25
N ALA A 125 -2.07 -14.86 5.77
CA ALA A 125 -1.39 -14.57 7.04
C ALA A 125 -0.53 -13.31 6.93
N LEU A 126 0.18 -13.13 5.82
CA LEU A 126 1.01 -11.96 5.56
C LEU A 126 0.16 -10.70 5.40
N GLU A 127 -1.01 -10.79 4.78
CA GLU A 127 -1.97 -9.69 4.63
C GLU A 127 -2.42 -9.16 6.00
N LEU A 128 -2.81 -10.05 6.91
CA LEU A 128 -3.21 -9.68 8.27
C LEU A 128 -2.09 -8.98 9.05
N GLU A 129 -0.84 -9.36 8.81
CA GLU A 129 0.32 -8.76 9.46
C GLU A 129 0.69 -7.40 8.85
N MET A 130 0.69 -7.30 7.50
CA MET A 130 1.27 -6.15 6.80
C MET A 130 0.27 -5.02 6.55
N ASN A 131 -1.02 -5.28 6.41
CA ASN A 131 -2.02 -4.23 6.17
C ASN A 131 -2.05 -3.16 7.28
N PRO A 132 -2.01 -3.50 8.59
CA PRO A 132 -1.92 -2.49 9.64
C PRO A 132 -0.60 -1.70 9.60
N ARG A 133 0.46 -2.30 9.10
CA ARG A 133 1.78 -1.66 9.00
C ARG A 133 1.87 -0.71 7.81
N ASN A 134 1.11 -0.94 6.74
CA ASN A 134 1.06 -0.07 5.56
C ASN A 134 0.37 1.29 5.83
N SER A 135 -0.47 1.38 6.85
CA SER A 135 -1.13 2.65 7.21
C SER A 135 -0.23 3.60 8.02
N ARG A 136 0.70 3.05 8.82
CA ARG A 136 1.57 3.86 9.71
C ARG A 136 2.47 4.87 8.98
N PRO A 137 3.15 4.53 7.87
CA PRO A 137 3.99 5.50 7.16
C PRO A 137 3.22 6.72 6.66
N LYS A 138 1.95 6.56 6.31
CA LYS A 138 1.11 7.68 5.89
C LYS A 138 0.93 8.69 7.03
N ASP A 139 0.64 8.23 8.24
CA ASP A 139 0.50 9.10 9.39
C ASP A 139 1.85 9.76 9.75
N GLU A 140 2.96 9.01 9.69
CA GLU A 140 4.31 9.53 9.94
C GLU A 140 4.70 10.61 8.93
N ILE A 141 4.34 10.47 7.66
CA ILE A 141 4.60 11.45 6.60
C ILE A 141 3.67 12.66 6.77
N TYR A 142 2.36 12.45 6.80
CA TYR A 142 1.40 13.54 6.74
C TYR A 142 1.27 14.34 8.05
N LEU A 143 1.70 13.80 9.19
CA LEU A 143 1.75 14.51 10.48
C LEU A 143 3.15 15.09 10.78
N ASN A 144 4.11 14.94 9.87
CA ASN A 144 5.45 15.47 10.05
C ASN A 144 5.50 16.99 9.85
N GLU A 145 5.79 17.72 10.91
CA GLU A 145 5.80 19.20 10.89
C GLU A 145 6.90 19.78 10.01
N ALA A 146 8.07 19.15 9.97
CA ALA A 146 9.19 19.65 9.18
C ALA A 146 8.92 19.49 7.68
N LEU A 147 8.33 18.35 7.30
CA LEU A 147 7.92 18.09 5.92
C LEU A 147 6.76 19.03 5.52
N PHE A 148 5.76 19.20 6.38
CA PHE A 148 4.64 20.11 6.11
C PHE A 148 5.09 21.56 5.94
N ARG A 149 6.09 22.02 6.70
CA ARG A 149 6.67 23.36 6.49
C ARG A 149 7.28 23.50 5.12
N ARG A 150 8.04 22.52 4.62
CA ARG A 150 8.61 22.55 3.27
C ARG A 150 7.51 22.58 2.21
N VAL A 151 6.49 21.71 2.33
CA VAL A 151 5.33 21.68 1.44
C VAL A 151 4.59 23.03 1.42
N SER A 152 4.40 23.64 2.60
CA SER A 152 3.72 24.95 2.72
C SER A 152 4.49 26.07 2.05
N VAL A 153 5.83 26.12 2.17
CA VAL A 153 6.67 27.09 1.48
C VAL A 153 6.50 27.00 -0.04
N VAL A 154 6.52 25.78 -0.60
CA VAL A 154 6.32 25.57 -2.04
C VAL A 154 4.89 25.93 -2.45
N TYR A 155 3.90 25.62 -1.62
CA TYR A 155 2.51 25.97 -1.88
C TYR A 155 2.28 27.49 -1.91
N GLU A 156 2.85 28.23 -0.97
CA GLU A 156 2.71 29.69 -0.88
C GLU A 156 3.43 30.42 -2.02
N ALA A 157 4.51 29.84 -2.55
CA ALA A 157 5.25 30.39 -3.68
C ALA A 157 4.51 30.28 -5.04
N ARG A 158 3.26 29.83 -5.07
CA ARG A 158 2.48 29.48 -6.27
C ARG A 158 2.48 30.49 -7.41
N GLY A 159 2.61 31.78 -7.12
CA GLY A 159 2.63 32.81 -8.14
C GLY A 159 4.03 33.13 -8.71
N LYS A 160 5.07 32.43 -8.25
CA LYS A 160 6.47 32.66 -8.59
C LYS A 160 7.15 31.45 -9.25
N LEU A 161 6.45 30.31 -9.26
CA LEU A 161 6.98 29.06 -9.79
C LEU A 161 6.54 28.91 -11.25
N ASP A 162 7.50 28.57 -12.11
CA ASP A 162 7.26 28.21 -13.51
C ASP A 162 6.96 26.71 -13.56
N LEU A 163 5.69 26.37 -13.35
CA LEU A 163 5.17 25.00 -13.31
C LEU A 163 4.12 24.83 -14.41
N ASP A 164 4.04 23.63 -14.96
CA ASP A 164 2.94 23.24 -15.83
C ASP A 164 1.64 22.99 -15.03
N GLU A 165 0.54 22.72 -15.73
CA GLU A 165 -0.78 22.53 -15.12
C GLU A 165 -0.82 21.30 -14.19
N GLU A 166 -0.18 20.20 -14.58
CA GLU A 166 -0.10 18.97 -13.79
C GLU A 166 0.71 19.16 -12.51
N GLN A 167 1.87 19.82 -12.61
CA GLN A 167 2.71 20.18 -11.48
C GLN A 167 1.99 21.14 -10.51
N HIS A 168 1.26 22.12 -11.05
CA HIS A 168 0.40 22.99 -10.23
C HIS A 168 -0.63 22.17 -9.46
N ARG A 169 -1.27 21.21 -10.14
CA ARG A 169 -2.27 20.35 -9.53
C ARG A 169 -1.67 19.43 -8.45
N LEU A 170 -0.55 18.78 -8.74
CA LEU A 170 0.15 17.94 -7.77
C LEU A 170 0.49 18.73 -6.50
N ARG A 171 1.08 19.91 -6.61
CA ARG A 171 1.37 20.77 -5.47
C ARG A 171 0.14 21.11 -4.63
N GLU A 172 -1.00 21.43 -5.27
CA GLU A 172 -2.25 21.70 -4.56
C GLU A 172 -2.78 20.48 -3.82
N LEU A 173 -2.75 19.33 -4.48
CA LEU A 173 -3.22 18.06 -3.90
C LEU A 173 -2.36 17.67 -2.70
N THR A 174 -1.05 17.72 -2.85
CA THR A 174 -0.10 17.40 -1.78
C THR A 174 -0.35 18.27 -0.55
N HIS A 175 -0.38 19.59 -0.69
CA HIS A 175 -0.66 20.50 0.43
C HIS A 175 -2.03 20.23 1.08
N ARG A 176 -3.06 20.05 0.26
CA ARG A 176 -4.42 19.74 0.73
C ARG A 176 -4.44 18.45 1.57
N ASP A 177 -3.71 17.43 1.14
CA ASP A 177 -3.73 16.14 1.81
C ASP A 177 -3.01 16.19 3.17
N PHE A 178 -1.93 16.97 3.30
CA PHE A 178 -1.36 17.30 4.60
C PHE A 178 -2.33 18.04 5.52
N VAL A 179 -3.03 19.05 5.00
CA VAL A 179 -4.02 19.81 5.79
C VAL A 179 -5.16 18.91 6.25
N ARG A 180 -5.68 18.04 5.37
CA ARG A 180 -6.75 17.08 5.69
C ARG A 180 -6.31 16.02 6.70
N ALA A 181 -5.06 15.58 6.63
CA ALA A 181 -4.49 14.68 7.64
C ALA A 181 -4.31 15.34 9.02
N GLY A 182 -4.38 16.67 9.09
CA GLY A 182 -4.27 17.41 10.33
C GLY A 182 -2.91 18.06 10.58
N ALA A 183 -2.04 18.15 9.59
CA ALA A 183 -0.73 18.81 9.74
C ALA A 183 -0.83 20.27 10.18
N ALA A 184 -1.89 20.98 9.75
CA ALA A 184 -2.16 22.36 10.11
C ALA A 184 -2.83 22.51 11.50
N VAL A 185 -3.19 21.43 12.17
CA VAL A 185 -3.86 21.46 13.47
C VAL A 185 -2.86 21.78 14.57
N HIS A 186 -3.22 22.70 15.47
CA HIS A 186 -2.40 23.04 16.62
C HIS A 186 -2.10 21.83 17.50
N ALA A 187 -0.90 21.79 18.08
CA ALA A 187 -0.42 20.67 18.88
C ALA A 187 -1.43 20.23 19.98
N GLU A 188 -2.10 21.20 20.62
CA GLU A 188 -3.11 20.96 21.66
C GLU A 188 -4.34 20.17 21.14
N SER A 189 -4.68 20.32 19.86
CA SER A 189 -5.84 19.65 19.26
C SER A 189 -5.48 18.31 18.60
N ARG A 190 -4.19 17.99 18.45
CA ARG A 190 -3.75 16.74 17.78
C ARG A 190 -4.15 15.50 18.55
N ALA A 191 -4.07 15.53 19.89
CA ALA A 191 -4.51 14.41 20.73
C ALA A 191 -5.99 14.08 20.45
N ARG A 192 -6.84 15.11 20.37
CA ARG A 192 -8.26 14.93 20.07
C ARG A 192 -8.49 14.43 18.65
N LEU A 193 -7.70 14.91 17.67
CA LEU A 193 -7.77 14.41 16.29
C LEU A 193 -7.41 12.91 16.21
N THR A 194 -6.38 12.49 16.93
CA THR A 194 -5.99 11.08 17.02
C THR A 194 -7.08 10.19 17.61
N GLU A 195 -7.72 10.66 18.70
CA GLU A 195 -8.87 9.96 19.30
C GLU A 195 -10.04 9.82 18.30
N VAL A 196 -10.40 10.91 17.62
CA VAL A 196 -11.48 10.92 16.61
C VAL A 196 -11.15 9.98 15.45
N ASN A 197 -9.93 9.99 14.95
CA ASN A 197 -9.49 9.09 13.87
C ASN A 197 -9.55 7.62 14.30
N SER A 198 -9.16 7.30 15.52
CA SER A 198 -9.24 5.95 16.08
C SER A 198 -10.69 5.48 16.22
N GLU A 199 -11.58 6.35 16.69
CA GLU A 199 -13.01 6.06 16.80
C GLU A 199 -13.65 5.85 15.43
N LEU A 200 -13.35 6.71 14.44
CA LEU A 200 -13.80 6.57 13.06
C LEU A 200 -13.32 5.25 12.44
N ALA A 201 -12.07 4.86 12.65
CA ALA A 201 -11.55 3.59 12.16
C ALA A 201 -12.32 2.40 12.75
N SER A 202 -12.58 2.43 14.05
CA SER A 202 -13.34 1.38 14.75
C SER A 202 -14.79 1.31 14.25
N LEU A 203 -15.46 2.45 14.12
CA LEU A 203 -16.84 2.52 13.62
C LEU A 203 -16.94 2.08 12.15
N SER A 204 -15.97 2.45 11.32
CA SER A 204 -15.91 2.04 9.92
C SER A 204 -15.74 0.51 9.78
N ALA A 205 -14.87 -0.07 10.61
CA ALA A 205 -14.68 -1.52 10.65
C ALA A 205 -15.96 -2.25 11.09
N GLN A 206 -16.62 -1.75 12.14
CA GLN A 206 -17.89 -2.30 12.63
C GLN A 206 -19.01 -2.16 11.60
N PHE A 207 -19.12 -1.01 10.95
CA PHE A 207 -20.10 -0.80 9.87
C PHE A 207 -19.87 -1.80 8.72
N GLY A 208 -18.61 -1.97 8.29
CA GLY A 208 -18.27 -2.94 7.25
C GLY A 208 -18.59 -4.39 7.65
N GLN A 209 -18.39 -4.75 8.92
CA GLN A 209 -18.78 -6.06 9.44
C GLN A 209 -20.29 -6.24 9.43
N ASN A 210 -21.04 -5.30 9.99
CA ASN A 210 -22.50 -5.35 10.02
C ASN A 210 -23.09 -5.46 8.59
N LEU A 211 -22.53 -4.69 7.64
CA LEU A 211 -22.97 -4.74 6.24
C LEU A 211 -22.73 -6.12 5.62
N ARG A 212 -21.57 -6.74 5.88
CA ARG A 212 -21.29 -8.10 5.38
C ARG A 212 -22.21 -9.15 6.01
N GLU A 213 -22.47 -9.03 7.31
CA GLU A 213 -23.35 -9.96 8.02
C GLU A 213 -24.80 -9.83 7.50
N GLU A 214 -25.31 -8.61 7.36
CA GLU A 214 -26.63 -8.35 6.81
C GLU A 214 -26.76 -8.88 5.37
N THR A 215 -25.76 -8.63 4.53
CA THR A 215 -25.73 -9.16 3.16
C THR A 215 -25.78 -10.69 3.12
N LYS A 216 -25.15 -11.37 4.09
CA LYS A 216 -25.16 -12.84 4.14
C LYS A 216 -26.49 -13.41 4.58
N VAL A 217 -27.19 -12.76 5.52
CA VAL A 217 -28.43 -13.28 6.10
C VAL A 217 -29.68 -12.83 5.35
N PHE A 218 -29.58 -11.76 4.56
CA PHE A 218 -30.72 -11.28 3.78
C PHE A 218 -31.21 -12.33 2.79
N GLU A 219 -32.51 -12.55 2.78
CA GLU A 219 -33.20 -13.46 1.88
C GLU A 219 -34.53 -12.86 1.43
N MET A 220 -34.66 -12.60 0.14
CA MET A 220 -35.93 -12.36 -0.46
C MET A 220 -36.45 -13.69 -1.03
N VAL A 221 -37.40 -14.30 -0.32
CA VAL A 221 -37.98 -15.61 -0.66
C VAL A 221 -39.19 -15.45 -1.52
N ILE A 222 -39.19 -15.96 -2.74
CA ILE A 222 -40.32 -15.99 -3.65
C ILE A 222 -40.83 -17.43 -3.72
N VAL A 223 -42.14 -17.64 -3.49
CA VAL A 223 -42.77 -18.96 -3.51
C VAL A 223 -43.71 -19.12 -4.68
N ASP A 224 -44.23 -18.04 -5.25
CA ASP A 224 -45.10 -18.09 -6.44
C ASP A 224 -44.26 -17.88 -7.71
N GLY A 225 -44.29 -18.84 -8.62
CA GLY A 225 -43.56 -18.72 -9.90
C GLY A 225 -44.07 -17.58 -10.82
N ALA A 226 -45.30 -17.05 -10.54
CA ALA A 226 -45.80 -15.92 -11.29
C ALA A 226 -45.04 -14.62 -10.98
N ASP A 227 -44.48 -14.49 -9.76
CA ASP A 227 -43.68 -13.35 -9.33
C ASP A 227 -42.27 -13.32 -9.94
N LEU A 228 -41.92 -14.31 -10.74
CA LEU A 228 -40.65 -14.38 -11.49
C LEU A 228 -40.78 -13.84 -12.91
N SER A 229 -41.92 -13.24 -13.25
CA SER A 229 -42.15 -12.67 -14.58
C SER A 229 -41.04 -11.67 -14.95
N GLY A 230 -40.62 -11.71 -16.21
CA GLY A 230 -39.52 -10.87 -16.73
C GLY A 230 -38.09 -11.37 -16.46
N LEU A 231 -37.91 -12.24 -15.48
CA LEU A 231 -36.55 -12.69 -15.13
C LEU A 231 -36.00 -13.71 -16.15
N PRO A 232 -34.71 -13.61 -16.54
CA PRO A 232 -34.03 -14.60 -17.37
C PRO A 232 -33.95 -15.98 -16.70
N SER A 233 -33.97 -17.04 -17.51
CA SER A 233 -34.03 -18.42 -17.04
C SER A 233 -32.83 -18.84 -16.20
N ASP A 234 -31.65 -18.30 -16.49
CA ASP A 234 -30.41 -18.52 -15.74
C ASP A 234 -30.44 -17.85 -14.37
N VAL A 235 -31.02 -16.64 -14.26
CA VAL A 235 -31.27 -15.95 -13.00
C VAL A 235 -32.24 -16.73 -12.12
N ILE A 236 -33.34 -17.23 -12.69
CA ILE A 236 -34.32 -18.09 -12.00
C ILE A 236 -33.65 -19.38 -11.51
N ALA A 237 -32.81 -20.02 -12.35
CA ALA A 237 -32.08 -21.23 -11.97
C ALA A 237 -31.10 -20.99 -10.83
N ALA A 238 -30.36 -19.90 -10.86
CA ALA A 238 -29.44 -19.50 -9.79
C ALA A 238 -30.16 -19.22 -8.46
N ALA A 239 -31.32 -18.53 -8.52
CA ALA A 239 -32.15 -18.28 -7.34
C ALA A 239 -32.72 -19.56 -6.72
N ARG A 240 -33.08 -20.55 -7.57
CA ARG A 240 -33.53 -21.88 -7.12
C ARG A 240 -32.42 -22.65 -6.42
N GLU A 241 -31.21 -22.59 -6.96
CA GLU A 241 -30.03 -23.23 -6.34
C GLU A 241 -29.67 -22.55 -4.99
N THR A 242 -29.75 -21.24 -4.92
CA THR A 242 -29.57 -20.48 -3.68
C THR A 242 -30.60 -20.87 -2.63
N ALA A 243 -31.87 -21.00 -3.02
CA ALA A 243 -32.96 -21.44 -2.15
C ALA A 243 -32.65 -22.82 -1.53
N ARG A 244 -32.24 -23.79 -2.33
CA ARG A 244 -31.86 -25.13 -1.84
C ARG A 244 -30.73 -25.10 -0.83
N LYS A 245 -29.68 -24.31 -1.11
CA LYS A 245 -28.53 -24.16 -0.20
C LYS A 245 -28.91 -23.53 1.14
N ARG A 246 -30.00 -22.73 1.16
CA ARG A 246 -30.51 -22.04 2.33
C ARG A 246 -31.69 -22.75 2.99
N GLY A 247 -32.08 -23.95 2.49
CA GLY A 247 -33.12 -24.80 3.10
C GLY A 247 -34.56 -24.47 2.65
N HIS A 248 -34.72 -23.78 1.52
CA HIS A 248 -36.03 -23.48 0.91
C HIS A 248 -36.24 -24.35 -0.34
N ASP A 249 -36.76 -25.55 -0.19
CA ASP A 249 -36.83 -26.53 -1.29
C ASP A 249 -37.82 -26.13 -2.42
N ASP A 250 -38.90 -25.43 -2.09
CA ASP A 250 -39.97 -25.05 -3.06
C ASP A 250 -40.07 -23.54 -3.31
N ALA A 251 -38.95 -22.84 -3.23
CA ALA A 251 -38.87 -21.40 -3.42
C ALA A 251 -37.69 -20.98 -4.30
N TRP A 252 -37.59 -19.69 -4.55
CA TRP A 252 -36.45 -18.99 -5.13
C TRP A 252 -35.95 -17.95 -4.13
N VAL A 253 -34.66 -17.83 -3.95
CA VAL A 253 -34.06 -16.89 -3.01
C VAL A 253 -33.11 -15.94 -3.75
N PHE A 254 -33.35 -14.64 -3.56
CA PHE A 254 -32.49 -13.58 -4.04
C PHE A 254 -31.81 -12.91 -2.86
N GLY A 255 -30.50 -12.68 -2.99
CA GLY A 255 -29.68 -12.02 -2.00
C GLY A 255 -29.36 -10.56 -2.36
N LEU A 256 -28.52 -9.91 -1.51
CA LEU A 256 -28.00 -8.57 -1.77
C LEU A 256 -26.64 -8.59 -2.47
N ASP A 257 -26.16 -9.76 -2.86
CA ASP A 257 -24.97 -9.81 -3.72
C ASP A 257 -25.27 -9.19 -5.10
N ARG A 258 -24.23 -8.63 -5.70
CA ARG A 258 -24.34 -7.84 -6.92
C ARG A 258 -25.02 -8.62 -8.04
N SER A 259 -24.65 -9.86 -8.23
CA SER A 259 -25.17 -10.71 -9.31
C SER A 259 -26.65 -11.02 -9.15
N SER A 260 -27.10 -11.26 -7.92
CA SER A 260 -28.50 -11.49 -7.60
C SER A 260 -29.32 -10.19 -7.68
N PHE A 261 -28.87 -9.14 -7.02
CA PHE A 261 -29.58 -7.88 -6.91
C PHE A 261 -29.73 -7.15 -8.27
N GLU A 262 -28.61 -6.98 -9.01
CA GLU A 262 -28.65 -6.28 -10.31
C GLU A 262 -29.50 -7.03 -11.33
N ALA A 263 -29.40 -8.36 -11.38
CA ALA A 263 -30.19 -9.16 -12.29
C ALA A 263 -31.70 -9.09 -11.97
N PHE A 264 -32.05 -9.15 -10.69
CA PHE A 264 -33.44 -9.01 -10.27
C PHE A 264 -33.99 -7.61 -10.61
N MET A 265 -33.29 -6.55 -10.22
CA MET A 265 -33.73 -5.17 -10.44
C MET A 265 -33.79 -4.76 -11.91
N ALA A 266 -32.99 -5.39 -12.76
CA ALA A 266 -32.98 -5.09 -14.19
C ALA A 266 -34.15 -5.75 -14.98
N HIS A 267 -34.71 -6.87 -14.48
CA HIS A 267 -35.59 -7.74 -15.27
C HIS A 267 -36.91 -8.07 -14.60
N ALA A 268 -37.07 -7.88 -13.28
CA ALA A 268 -38.35 -8.11 -12.62
C ALA A 268 -39.43 -7.09 -13.09
N GLU A 269 -40.61 -7.58 -13.38
CA GLU A 269 -41.79 -6.78 -13.78
C GLU A 269 -42.63 -6.34 -12.59
#